data_61ad424e2d4e6c0d27445ac6f7991904
#
_entry.id   61ad424e2d4e6c0d27445ac6f7991904
#
_cell.length_a   1.000
_cell.length_b   1.000
_cell.length_c   1.000
_cell.angle_alpha   90.00
_cell.angle_beta   90.00
_cell.angle_gamma   90.00
#
_symmetry.space_group_name_H-M   'P 1'
#
loop_
_entity.id
_entity.type
_entity.pdbx_description
1 polymer ?
#
loop_
_entity_poly.entity_id
_entity_poly.type
_entity_poly.pdbx_seq_one_letter_code
_entity_poly.pdbx_strand_id
1 'polypeptide(L)'
;MKLEDLDFPLPEDRVATHPPPRREDARLLVAQPGGGGISHRNFPDLPSLLETGDLLVFNDTRVVPARFVARKATGGKVEGLWLADRGPREAECLLIGNRLAAGKEFETDSGALCILEDCGKGRWILVSPAGLSWREFLQQSGRPPLPPYILGRRRALGEPEESEEDALRYQTIWAEGPGSVAAPTASLHFDEGVLGALKE
;
A
#
# COMPACT_ATOMS: atom_id res chain seq x y z
N MET A 1 -28.02 3.28 -7.44
CA MET A 1 -27.30 2.83 -6.24
C MET A 1 -26.71 4.05 -5.55
N LYS A 2 -27.06 4.29 -4.31
CA LYS A 2 -26.50 5.37 -3.48
C LYS A 2 -25.30 4.81 -2.71
N LEU A 3 -24.39 5.68 -2.25
CA LEU A 3 -23.24 5.26 -1.43
C LEU A 3 -23.68 4.55 -0.14
N GLU A 4 -24.79 5.00 0.43
CA GLU A 4 -25.43 4.43 1.62
C GLU A 4 -25.85 2.96 1.42
N ASP A 5 -26.19 2.56 0.18
CA ASP A 5 -26.57 1.18 -0.16
C ASP A 5 -25.38 0.21 -0.06
N LEU A 6 -24.15 0.73 -0.02
CA LEU A 6 -22.90 -0.01 0.11
C LEU A 6 -22.36 -0.04 1.55
N ASP A 7 -23.01 0.69 2.47
CA ASP A 7 -22.58 0.75 3.85
C ASP A 7 -23.07 -0.50 4.61
N PHE A 8 -22.17 -1.18 5.28
CA PHE A 8 -22.48 -2.35 6.10
C PHE A 8 -21.52 -2.45 7.29
N PRO A 9 -21.95 -3.01 8.41
CA PRO A 9 -21.09 -3.22 9.56
C PRO A 9 -20.05 -4.30 9.24
N LEU A 10 -18.77 -3.90 9.11
CA LEU A 10 -17.64 -4.82 8.99
C LEU A 10 -17.08 -5.12 10.37
N PRO A 11 -17.22 -6.36 10.90
CA PRO A 11 -16.62 -6.74 12.17
C PRO A 11 -15.10 -6.64 12.09
N GLU A 12 -14.46 -6.05 13.10
CA GLU A 12 -13.03 -5.84 13.14
C GLU A 12 -12.21 -7.14 13.05
N ASP A 13 -12.74 -8.25 13.59
CA ASP A 13 -12.12 -9.57 13.53
C ASP A 13 -12.09 -10.17 12.11
N ARG A 14 -12.80 -9.56 11.15
CA ARG A 14 -12.78 -9.93 9.72
C ARG A 14 -11.70 -9.22 8.93
N VAL A 15 -11.03 -8.25 9.52
CA VAL A 15 -9.87 -7.58 8.89
C VAL A 15 -8.62 -8.43 9.12
N ALA A 16 -8.10 -9.02 8.04
CA ALA A 16 -6.85 -9.78 8.07
C ALA A 16 -5.67 -8.82 8.31
N THR A 17 -4.80 -9.15 9.26
CA THR A 17 -3.59 -8.37 9.57
C THR A 17 -2.36 -8.88 8.83
N HIS A 18 -2.39 -10.13 8.39
CA HIS A 18 -1.32 -10.78 7.65
C HIS A 18 -1.85 -11.48 6.40
N PRO A 19 -1.05 -11.59 5.34
CA PRO A 19 -1.41 -12.39 4.17
C PRO A 19 -1.41 -13.88 4.54
N PRO A 20 -2.09 -14.75 3.76
CA PRO A 20 -2.01 -16.19 3.95
C PRO A 20 -0.57 -16.68 3.74
N PRO A 21 -0.15 -17.85 4.29
CA PRO A 21 1.20 -18.37 4.18
C PRO A 21 1.71 -18.44 2.73
N ARG A 22 0.90 -18.93 1.80
CA ARG A 22 1.19 -18.91 0.36
C ARG A 22 0.23 -17.93 -0.33
N ARG A 23 0.67 -17.31 -1.45
CA ARG A 23 -0.14 -16.33 -2.19
C ARG A 23 -1.45 -16.93 -2.67
N GLU A 24 -1.39 -18.12 -3.19
CA GLU A 24 -2.49 -18.88 -3.75
C GLU A 24 -3.47 -19.44 -2.70
N ASP A 25 -3.13 -19.44 -1.40
CA ASP A 25 -4.04 -19.88 -0.34
C ASP A 25 -5.20 -18.87 -0.09
N ALA A 26 -5.27 -17.80 -0.86
CA ALA A 26 -6.35 -16.84 -0.79
C ALA A 26 -7.69 -17.47 -1.20
N ARG A 27 -8.76 -17.05 -0.51
CA ARG A 27 -10.13 -17.42 -0.88
C ARG A 27 -10.62 -16.56 -2.04
N LEU A 28 -11.38 -17.18 -2.93
CA LEU A 28 -12.00 -16.53 -4.08
C LEU A 28 -13.53 -16.54 -3.92
N LEU A 29 -14.15 -15.38 -3.97
CA LEU A 29 -15.58 -15.22 -4.07
C LEU A 29 -15.93 -14.97 -5.53
N VAL A 30 -16.79 -15.81 -6.09
CA VAL A 30 -17.30 -15.67 -7.46
C VAL A 30 -18.74 -15.22 -7.38
N ALA A 31 -19.03 -14.02 -7.92
CA ALA A 31 -20.38 -13.47 -8.02
C ALA A 31 -20.81 -13.42 -9.47
N GLN A 32 -21.97 -13.98 -9.79
CA GLN A 32 -22.51 -13.95 -11.14
C GLN A 32 -23.42 -12.73 -11.32
N PRO A 33 -23.21 -11.91 -12.38
CA PRO A 33 -24.11 -10.79 -12.68
C PRO A 33 -25.55 -11.29 -12.91
N GLY A 34 -26.55 -10.46 -12.60
CA GLY A 34 -27.96 -10.78 -12.85
C GLY A 34 -28.59 -11.73 -11.84
N GLY A 35 -27.98 -11.95 -10.67
CA GLY A 35 -28.59 -12.76 -9.59
C GLY A 35 -28.28 -14.26 -9.69
N GLY A 36 -27.27 -14.66 -10.46
CA GLY A 36 -26.84 -16.05 -10.62
C GLY A 36 -26.21 -16.69 -9.38
N GLY A 37 -26.16 -15.94 -8.25
CA GLY A 37 -25.69 -16.43 -6.97
C GLY A 37 -24.22 -16.10 -6.68
N ILE A 38 -23.79 -16.53 -5.48
CA ILE A 38 -22.42 -16.40 -5.00
C ILE A 38 -21.88 -17.81 -4.72
N SER A 39 -20.68 -18.09 -5.18
CA SER A 39 -19.95 -19.31 -4.83
C SER A 39 -18.59 -18.98 -4.22
N HIS A 40 -18.16 -19.83 -3.29
CA HIS A 40 -16.85 -19.72 -2.64
C HIS A 40 -15.89 -20.75 -3.24
N ARG A 41 -14.72 -20.27 -3.64
CA ARG A 41 -13.65 -21.02 -4.29
C ARG A 41 -12.32 -20.71 -3.61
N ASN A 42 -11.26 -21.35 -4.06
CA ASN A 42 -9.89 -20.97 -3.76
C ASN A 42 -9.26 -20.28 -4.97
N PHE A 43 -8.24 -19.46 -4.73
CA PHE A 43 -7.63 -18.67 -5.81
C PHE A 43 -7.06 -19.53 -6.96
N PRO A 44 -6.47 -20.74 -6.72
CA PRO A 44 -6.05 -21.66 -7.80
C PRO A 44 -7.18 -22.14 -8.72
N ASP A 45 -8.44 -21.98 -8.34
CA ASP A 45 -9.58 -22.32 -9.21
C ASP A 45 -9.81 -21.27 -10.31
N LEU A 46 -9.16 -20.09 -10.25
CA LEU A 46 -9.34 -18.98 -11.19
C LEU A 46 -9.20 -19.39 -12.66
N PRO A 47 -8.19 -20.20 -13.09
CA PRO A 47 -8.06 -20.63 -14.47
C PRO A 47 -9.31 -21.35 -14.99
N SER A 48 -10.01 -22.14 -14.15
CA SER A 48 -11.22 -22.86 -14.53
C SER A 48 -12.45 -21.97 -14.72
N LEU A 49 -12.37 -20.70 -14.35
CA LEU A 49 -13.44 -19.71 -14.46
C LEU A 49 -13.30 -18.80 -15.69
N LEU A 50 -12.22 -18.96 -16.43
CA LEU A 50 -11.87 -18.18 -17.60
C LEU A 50 -11.95 -19.05 -18.85
N GLU A 51 -12.18 -18.41 -19.98
CA GLU A 51 -12.29 -19.07 -21.28
C GLU A 51 -11.19 -18.61 -22.22
N THR A 52 -10.85 -19.46 -23.19
CA THR A 52 -9.89 -19.11 -24.24
C THR A 52 -10.38 -17.87 -24.99
N GLY A 53 -9.57 -16.82 -25.01
CA GLY A 53 -9.91 -15.52 -25.61
C GLY A 53 -10.21 -14.43 -24.59
N ASP A 54 -10.33 -14.75 -23.30
CA ASP A 54 -10.42 -13.74 -22.26
C ASP A 54 -9.13 -12.92 -22.17
N LEU A 55 -9.27 -11.61 -21.96
CA LEU A 55 -8.15 -10.70 -21.78
C LEU A 55 -7.93 -10.41 -20.29
N LEU A 56 -6.80 -10.86 -19.75
CA LEU A 56 -6.36 -10.50 -18.42
C LEU A 56 -5.42 -9.30 -18.45
N VAL A 57 -5.76 -8.25 -17.71
CA VAL A 57 -4.95 -7.02 -17.59
C VAL A 57 -4.35 -6.96 -16.21
N PHE A 58 -3.03 -6.86 -16.13
CA PHE A 58 -2.27 -6.79 -14.90
C PHE A 58 -1.58 -5.44 -14.74
N ASN A 59 -1.43 -5.01 -13.49
CA ASN A 59 -0.54 -3.92 -13.14
C ASN A 59 0.86 -4.48 -12.88
N ASP A 60 1.86 -4.00 -13.61
CA ASP A 60 3.26 -4.43 -13.56
C ASP A 60 4.16 -3.49 -12.75
N THR A 61 3.58 -2.47 -12.14
CA THR A 61 4.37 -1.50 -11.37
C THR A 61 4.85 -2.10 -10.06
N ARG A 62 6.09 -1.76 -9.70
CA ARG A 62 6.67 -2.05 -8.39
C ARG A 62 6.18 -1.02 -7.36
N VAL A 63 5.70 -1.51 -6.23
CA VAL A 63 5.33 -0.66 -5.09
C VAL A 63 6.60 -0.08 -4.47
N VAL A 64 6.66 1.24 -4.37
CA VAL A 64 7.75 1.93 -3.68
C VAL A 64 7.49 1.95 -2.17
N PRO A 65 8.52 1.93 -1.31
CA PRO A 65 8.37 2.04 0.15
C PRO A 65 8.01 3.48 0.53
N ALA A 66 6.85 3.94 0.07
CA ALA A 66 6.45 5.35 0.07
C ALA A 66 6.07 5.90 1.45
N ARG A 67 5.84 5.04 2.44
CA ARG A 67 5.50 5.46 3.80
C ARG A 67 6.78 5.73 4.60
N PHE A 68 6.78 6.79 5.41
CA PHE A 68 7.88 7.13 6.32
C PHE A 68 7.37 7.65 7.64
N VAL A 69 8.22 7.57 8.66
CA VAL A 69 7.95 8.10 9.99
C VAL A 69 9.03 9.11 10.34
N ALA A 70 8.59 10.27 10.83
CA ALA A 70 9.46 11.31 11.32
C ALA A 70 9.05 11.76 12.72
N ARG A 71 9.93 12.44 13.41
CA ARG A 71 9.70 12.96 14.76
C ARG A 71 9.94 14.46 14.82
N LYS A 72 9.10 15.14 15.55
CA LYS A 72 9.30 16.55 15.91
C LYS A 72 10.38 16.65 16.98
N ALA A 73 11.03 17.81 17.10
CA ALA A 73 11.92 18.12 18.20
C ALA A 73 11.27 17.90 19.59
N THR A 74 9.94 18.04 19.68
CA THR A 74 9.15 17.76 20.90
C THR A 74 8.83 16.27 21.11
N GLY A 75 9.36 15.37 20.28
CA GLY A 75 9.13 13.92 20.33
C GLY A 75 7.83 13.44 19.63
N GLY A 76 6.97 14.35 19.18
CA GLY A 76 5.72 13.99 18.52
C GLY A 76 5.96 13.26 17.19
N LYS A 77 5.25 12.15 16.94
CA LYS A 77 5.29 11.37 15.69
C LYS A 77 4.60 12.13 14.55
N VAL A 78 5.20 12.07 13.37
CA VAL A 78 4.61 12.47 12.09
C VAL A 78 4.72 11.28 11.15
N GLU A 79 3.60 10.87 10.58
CA GLU A 79 3.56 9.84 9.54
C GLU A 79 3.43 10.52 8.18
N GLY A 80 4.22 10.09 7.21
CA GLY A 80 4.20 10.61 5.86
C GLY A 80 4.01 9.52 4.81
N LEU A 81 3.35 9.89 3.72
CA LEU A 81 3.23 9.08 2.51
C LEU A 81 3.70 9.94 1.34
N TRP A 82 4.80 9.56 0.71
CA TRP A 82 5.26 10.16 -0.53
C TRP A 82 4.26 9.87 -1.65
N LEU A 83 3.95 10.89 -2.45
CA LEU A 83 3.01 10.79 -3.56
C LEU A 83 3.69 10.95 -4.91
N ALA A 84 4.51 11.99 -5.05
CA ALA A 84 5.20 12.30 -6.30
C ALA A 84 6.38 13.25 -6.07
N ASP A 85 7.41 13.12 -6.90
CA ASP A 85 8.49 14.11 -6.96
C ASP A 85 7.98 15.42 -7.57
N ARG A 86 8.45 16.54 -7.02
CA ARG A 86 8.22 17.91 -7.52
C ARG A 86 9.50 18.60 -7.97
N GLY A 87 10.64 18.03 -7.62
CA GLY A 87 11.97 18.51 -7.95
C GLY A 87 13.04 17.51 -7.53
N PRO A 88 14.32 17.82 -7.69
CA PRO A 88 15.43 16.88 -7.35
C PRO A 88 15.42 16.42 -5.89
N ARG A 89 14.95 17.30 -4.98
CA ARG A 89 14.86 17.06 -3.55
C ARG A 89 13.49 17.39 -2.97
N GLU A 90 12.52 17.77 -3.79
CA GLU A 90 11.19 18.17 -3.38
C GLU A 90 10.19 17.09 -3.76
N ALA A 91 9.26 16.77 -2.86
CA ALA A 91 8.17 15.87 -3.14
C ALA A 91 6.88 16.33 -2.48
N GLU A 92 5.79 15.99 -3.14
CA GLU A 92 4.46 16.06 -2.56
C GLU A 92 4.22 14.83 -1.70
N CYS A 93 3.80 15.06 -0.45
CA CYS A 93 3.52 14.02 0.52
C CYS A 93 2.20 14.27 1.22
N LEU A 94 1.51 13.21 1.62
CA LEU A 94 0.48 13.29 2.65
C LEU A 94 1.14 13.20 4.01
N LEU A 95 0.78 14.10 4.94
CA LEU A 95 1.26 14.03 6.33
C LEU A 95 0.10 13.89 7.31
N ILE A 96 0.31 13.03 8.29
CA ILE A 96 -0.55 12.88 9.45
C ILE A 96 0.24 13.28 10.69
N GLY A 97 -0.21 14.33 11.34
CA GLY A 97 0.44 14.85 12.55
C GLY A 97 -0.22 16.15 13.01
N ASN A 98 -0.01 16.51 14.24
CA ASN A 98 -0.56 17.74 14.82
C ASN A 98 0.37 18.94 14.57
N ARG A 99 -0.19 20.16 14.44
CA ARG A 99 0.57 21.41 14.37
C ARG A 99 1.67 21.40 13.30
N LEU A 100 1.33 20.91 12.10
CA LEU A 100 2.18 20.97 10.91
C LEU A 100 2.13 22.42 10.36
N ALA A 101 3.25 22.91 9.86
CA ALA A 101 3.33 24.23 9.21
C ALA A 101 4.58 24.30 8.33
N ALA A 102 4.56 25.16 7.31
CA ALA A 102 5.73 25.48 6.52
C ALA A 102 6.90 25.97 7.39
N GLY A 103 8.13 25.62 7.02
CA GLY A 103 9.35 25.88 7.78
C GLY A 103 9.60 24.95 8.96
N LYS A 104 8.71 23.99 9.24
CA LYS A 104 8.95 22.99 10.28
C LYS A 104 9.85 21.87 9.76
N GLU A 105 10.73 21.43 10.65
CA GLU A 105 11.61 20.29 10.42
C GLU A 105 11.22 19.09 11.28
N PHE A 106 11.45 17.91 10.74
CA PHE A 106 11.20 16.63 11.39
C PHE A 106 12.39 15.72 11.21
N GLU A 107 12.83 15.10 12.28
CA GLU A 107 13.94 14.16 12.28
C GLU A 107 13.49 12.77 11.80
N THR A 108 14.30 12.15 10.96
CA THR A 108 14.21 10.76 10.55
C THR A 108 15.53 10.06 10.80
N ASP A 109 15.57 8.74 10.64
CA ASP A 109 16.82 7.95 10.78
C ASP A 109 17.88 8.34 9.70
N SER A 110 17.45 8.94 8.59
CA SER A 110 18.32 9.39 7.50
C SER A 110 18.53 10.91 7.46
N GLY A 111 18.12 11.64 8.49
CA GLY A 111 18.28 13.10 8.60
C GLY A 111 16.95 13.86 8.62
N ALA A 112 17.03 15.18 8.57
CA ALA A 112 15.88 16.06 8.71
C ALA A 112 15.11 16.27 7.41
N LEU A 113 13.79 16.17 7.47
CA LEU A 113 12.84 16.61 6.46
C LEU A 113 12.33 18.01 6.79
N CYS A 114 12.16 18.87 5.80
CA CYS A 114 11.60 20.20 5.98
C CYS A 114 10.31 20.37 5.19
N ILE A 115 9.26 20.94 5.81
CA ILE A 115 8.04 21.34 5.10
C ILE A 115 8.29 22.68 4.40
N LEU A 116 8.09 22.72 3.07
CA LEU A 116 8.13 23.97 2.30
C LEU A 116 6.76 24.64 2.23
N GLU A 117 5.72 23.87 1.90
CA GLU A 117 4.41 24.43 1.53
C GLU A 117 3.27 23.54 2.02
N ASP A 118 2.15 24.17 2.41
CA ASP A 118 0.86 23.54 2.66
C ASP A 118 0.00 23.59 1.39
N CYS A 119 -0.25 22.45 0.78
CA CYS A 119 -1.09 22.31 -0.41
C CYS A 119 -2.57 22.06 -0.06
N GLY A 120 -2.91 22.05 1.21
CA GLY A 120 -4.25 21.72 1.71
C GLY A 120 -4.58 20.23 1.73
N LYS A 121 -5.66 19.87 2.41
CA LYS A 121 -6.16 18.49 2.53
C LYS A 121 -5.11 17.47 3.01
N GLY A 122 -4.19 17.90 3.87
CA GLY A 122 -3.11 17.05 4.39
C GLY A 122 -1.95 16.82 3.41
N ARG A 123 -1.93 17.50 2.27
CA ARG A 123 -0.86 17.46 1.27
C ARG A 123 0.15 18.57 1.53
N TRP A 124 1.41 18.24 1.43
CA TRP A 124 2.54 19.11 1.74
C TRP A 124 3.67 18.91 0.75
N ILE A 125 4.38 19.99 0.44
CA ILE A 125 5.69 19.87 -0.24
C ILE A 125 6.77 19.80 0.82
N LEU A 126 7.59 18.74 0.73
CA LEU A 126 8.71 18.51 1.64
C LEU A 126 10.01 18.49 0.86
N VAL A 127 11.09 18.88 1.54
CA VAL A 127 12.48 18.66 1.08
C VAL A 127 13.05 17.43 1.78
N SER A 128 13.68 16.55 1.00
CA SER A 128 14.41 15.39 1.52
C SER A 128 15.62 15.80 2.35
N PRO A 129 16.15 14.92 3.22
CA PRO A 129 17.34 15.19 4.02
C PRO A 129 18.52 15.65 3.15
N ALA A 130 19.43 16.43 3.74
CA ALA A 130 20.59 16.95 3.04
C ALA A 130 21.43 15.81 2.42
N GLY A 131 21.78 15.98 1.15
CA GLY A 131 22.58 14.99 0.41
C GLY A 131 21.81 13.81 -0.15
N LEU A 132 20.49 13.70 0.08
CA LEU A 132 19.65 12.60 -0.42
C LEU A 132 18.60 13.12 -1.40
N SER A 133 18.40 12.40 -2.50
CA SER A 133 17.17 12.46 -3.29
C SER A 133 16.01 11.77 -2.53
N TRP A 134 14.76 12.02 -2.94
CA TRP A 134 13.61 11.31 -2.36
C TRP A 134 13.69 9.80 -2.55
N ARG A 135 14.20 9.34 -3.69
CA ARG A 135 14.40 7.92 -3.95
C ARG A 135 15.36 7.28 -2.95
N GLU A 136 16.51 7.92 -2.72
CA GLU A 136 17.52 7.43 -1.76
C GLU A 136 16.98 7.46 -0.32
N PHE A 137 16.28 8.53 0.05
CA PHE A 137 15.63 8.62 1.34
C PHE A 137 14.62 7.49 1.56
N LEU A 138 13.73 7.24 0.57
CA LEU A 138 12.74 6.16 0.66
C LEU A 138 13.37 4.76 0.66
N GLN A 139 14.50 4.57 -0.01
CA GLN A 139 15.25 3.31 0.06
C GLN A 139 15.83 3.05 1.44
N GLN A 140 16.24 4.09 2.17
CA GLN A 140 16.86 3.99 3.51
C GLN A 140 15.82 3.95 4.64
N SER A 141 14.82 4.80 4.58
CA SER A 141 13.86 5.05 5.66
C SER A 141 12.40 4.79 5.29
N GLY A 142 12.15 4.44 4.04
CA GLY A 142 10.82 4.14 3.55
C GLY A 142 10.32 2.77 4.00
N ARG A 143 9.01 2.65 4.06
CA ARG A 143 8.29 1.48 4.55
C ARG A 143 7.19 1.09 3.56
N PRO A 144 6.77 -0.18 3.50
CA PRO A 144 5.64 -0.60 2.69
C PRO A 144 4.40 0.25 2.99
N PRO A 145 3.68 0.74 1.97
CA PRO A 145 2.49 1.56 2.16
C PRO A 145 1.27 0.69 2.46
N LEU A 146 1.29 0.00 3.60
CA LEU A 146 0.17 -0.82 4.06
C LEU A 146 -1.09 0.04 4.23
N PRO A 147 -2.28 -0.48 3.89
CA PRO A 147 -3.54 0.21 4.09
C PRO A 147 -3.77 0.61 5.56
N PRO A 148 -4.34 1.79 5.80
CA PRO A 148 -4.56 2.29 7.18
C PRO A 148 -5.40 1.36 8.06
N TYR A 149 -6.34 0.61 7.48
CA TYR A 149 -7.17 -0.33 8.23
C TYR A 149 -6.37 -1.54 8.76
N ILE A 150 -5.35 -2.02 8.01
CA ILE A 150 -4.44 -3.08 8.49
C ILE A 150 -3.57 -2.55 9.62
N LEU A 151 -2.97 -1.37 9.44
CA LEU A 151 -2.16 -0.73 10.47
C LEU A 151 -2.96 -0.46 11.75
N GLY A 152 -4.19 0.04 11.60
CA GLY A 152 -5.12 0.25 12.73
C GLY A 152 -5.42 -1.04 13.49
N ARG A 153 -5.68 -2.12 12.75
CA ARG A 153 -5.98 -3.42 13.37
C ARG A 153 -4.76 -4.02 14.07
N ARG A 154 -3.58 -3.97 13.47
CA ARG A 154 -2.33 -4.42 14.11
C ARG A 154 -2.07 -3.66 15.42
N ARG A 155 -2.22 -2.32 15.40
CA ARG A 155 -2.12 -1.51 16.63
C ARG A 155 -3.10 -1.94 17.71
N ALA A 156 -4.36 -2.19 17.35
CA ALA A 156 -5.39 -2.63 18.28
C ALA A 156 -5.09 -4.00 18.91
N LEU A 157 -4.38 -4.87 18.20
CA LEU A 157 -3.94 -6.18 18.66
C LEU A 157 -2.58 -6.16 19.38
N GLY A 158 -1.90 -5.00 19.45
CA GLY A 158 -0.53 -4.89 20.00
C GLY A 158 0.53 -5.54 19.11
N GLU A 159 0.23 -5.78 17.84
CA GLU A 159 1.16 -6.33 16.86
C GLU A 159 2.07 -5.23 16.29
N PRO A 160 3.29 -5.57 15.82
CA PRO A 160 4.13 -4.65 15.07
C PRO A 160 3.38 -4.08 13.86
N GLU A 161 3.48 -2.76 13.62
CA GLU A 161 2.83 -2.13 12.46
C GLU A 161 3.36 -2.70 11.14
N GLU A 162 4.59 -3.20 11.12
CA GLU A 162 5.30 -3.71 9.95
C GLU A 162 6.13 -4.94 10.28
N SER A 163 6.31 -5.78 9.27
CA SER A 163 7.22 -6.92 9.28
C SER A 163 8.08 -6.91 8.02
N GLU A 164 9.21 -7.61 8.04
CA GLU A 164 10.06 -7.79 6.85
C GLU A 164 9.28 -8.48 5.71
N GLU A 165 8.35 -9.35 6.06
CA GLU A 165 7.50 -10.04 5.10
C GLU A 165 6.60 -9.06 4.32
N ASP A 166 6.14 -7.98 4.93
CA ASP A 166 5.26 -7.00 4.26
C ASP A 166 5.91 -6.42 3.00
N ALA A 167 7.22 -6.13 3.03
CA ALA A 167 7.94 -5.60 1.88
C ALA A 167 7.95 -6.57 0.68
N LEU A 168 8.02 -7.87 0.95
CA LEU A 168 8.00 -8.93 -0.06
C LEU A 168 6.59 -9.26 -0.54
N ARG A 169 5.63 -9.30 0.40
CA ARG A 169 4.25 -9.74 0.12
C ARG A 169 3.42 -8.64 -0.57
N TYR A 170 3.79 -7.37 -0.41
CA TYR A 170 3.15 -6.23 -1.07
C TYR A 170 3.66 -5.96 -2.49
N GLN A 171 4.45 -6.88 -3.07
CA GLN A 171 4.86 -6.88 -4.48
C GLN A 171 4.20 -8.02 -5.24
N THR A 172 3.85 -7.79 -6.50
CA THR A 172 3.51 -8.88 -7.43
C THR A 172 4.78 -9.59 -7.88
N ILE A 173 4.65 -10.84 -8.34
CA ILE A 173 5.80 -11.63 -8.82
C ILE A 173 6.37 -11.11 -10.15
N TRP A 174 5.63 -10.24 -10.86
CA TRP A 174 6.05 -9.60 -12.13
C TRP A 174 6.30 -8.10 -12.01
N ALA A 175 6.45 -7.55 -10.81
CA ALA A 175 6.66 -6.12 -10.61
C ALA A 175 8.02 -5.67 -11.19
N GLU A 176 8.02 -4.86 -12.24
CA GLU A 176 9.23 -4.40 -12.94
C GLU A 176 9.53 -2.92 -12.68
N GLY A 177 8.67 -2.04 -13.17
CA GLY A 177 8.90 -0.60 -13.15
C GLY A 177 8.53 0.05 -11.80
N PRO A 178 9.41 0.87 -11.16
CA PRO A 178 9.02 1.61 -9.95
C PRO A 178 7.98 2.68 -10.30
N GLY A 179 6.93 2.84 -9.49
CA GLY A 179 5.97 3.91 -9.76
C GLY A 179 4.65 3.84 -9.01
N SER A 180 4.35 2.79 -8.28
CA SER A 180 3.10 2.72 -7.52
C SER A 180 3.32 2.97 -6.03
N VAL A 181 2.46 3.84 -5.46
CA VAL A 181 2.34 4.03 -4.01
C VAL A 181 1.38 3.02 -3.40
N ALA A 182 0.48 2.43 -4.19
CA ALA A 182 -0.50 1.44 -3.74
C ALA A 182 -0.21 0.07 -4.37
N ALA A 183 -0.30 -0.98 -3.55
CA ALA A 183 -0.18 -2.35 -4.06
C ALA A 183 -1.41 -2.72 -4.91
N PRO A 184 -1.23 -3.41 -6.04
CA PRO A 184 -2.31 -3.99 -6.83
C PRO A 184 -2.84 -5.23 -6.10
N THR A 185 -3.66 -5.04 -5.07
CA THR A 185 -4.03 -6.06 -4.09
C THR A 185 -4.63 -7.32 -4.71
N ALA A 186 -5.43 -7.22 -5.76
CA ALA A 186 -5.97 -8.38 -6.49
C ALA A 186 -4.86 -9.25 -7.10
N SER A 187 -3.75 -8.63 -7.52
CA SER A 187 -2.63 -9.32 -8.16
C SER A 187 -1.66 -9.98 -7.17
N LEU A 188 -1.77 -9.69 -5.87
CA LEU A 188 -0.89 -10.25 -4.84
C LEU A 188 -1.11 -11.75 -4.60
N HIS A 189 -2.23 -12.30 -5.06
CA HIS A 189 -2.58 -13.70 -4.88
C HIS A 189 -2.00 -14.64 -5.94
N PHE A 190 -1.50 -14.09 -7.06
CA PHE A 190 -0.88 -14.87 -8.11
C PHE A 190 0.49 -15.38 -7.71
N ASP A 191 0.77 -16.62 -8.11
CA ASP A 191 2.07 -17.25 -8.10
C ASP A 191 2.40 -17.79 -9.49
N GLU A 192 3.57 -18.40 -9.66
CA GLU A 192 4.00 -19.01 -10.93
C GLU A 192 3.10 -20.17 -11.36
N GLY A 193 2.52 -20.91 -10.39
CA GLY A 193 1.61 -22.03 -10.67
C GLY A 193 0.31 -21.57 -11.30
N VAL A 194 -0.35 -20.56 -10.72
CA VAL A 194 -1.58 -19.98 -11.26
C VAL A 194 -1.32 -19.33 -12.63
N LEU A 195 -0.19 -18.60 -12.78
CA LEU A 195 0.17 -18.02 -14.09
C LEU A 195 0.48 -19.08 -15.14
N GLY A 196 1.09 -20.21 -14.74
CA GLY A 196 1.31 -21.35 -15.63
C GLY A 196 0.00 -21.93 -16.14
N ALA A 197 -0.92 -22.23 -15.23
CA ALA A 197 -2.25 -22.78 -15.57
C ALA A 197 -3.11 -21.86 -16.46
N LEU A 198 -2.88 -20.55 -16.43
CA LEU A 198 -3.57 -19.58 -17.31
C LEU A 198 -3.01 -19.56 -18.74
N LYS A 199 -1.85 -20.15 -18.99
CA LYS A 199 -1.23 -20.21 -20.33
C LYS A 199 -1.58 -21.48 -21.09
N GLU A 200 -2.10 -22.50 -20.41
CA GLU A 200 -2.54 -23.78 -20.96
C GLU A 200 -3.97 -23.71 -21.51
#